data_f875894804143252c0ed5cfe1f8278d0
#
_entry.id   f875894804143252c0ed5cfe1f8278d0
#
_cell.length_a   1.000
_cell.length_b   1.000
_cell.length_c   1.000
_cell.angle_alpha   90.00
_cell.angle_beta   90.00
_cell.angle_gamma   90.00
#
_symmetry.space_group_name_H-M   'P 1'
#
loop_
_entity.id
_entity.type
_entity.pdbx_description
1 polymer ?
#
loop_
_entity_poly.entity_id
_entity_poly.type
_entity_poly.pdbx_seq_one_letter_code
_entity_poly.pdbx_strand_id
1 'polypeptide(L)'
;VSVNGLKVQPGTDYFVNFSVTTTEPEALIPTGYEIAYDQFQLPVQAEKSTYKANGPALKTATLGDEFIVSSSKVNFVFNKNSGLVNSYRVNGTEYFNDGFGIQPNFWRAPIDNDYGNGAPKRLQVWKQSSKNFCVTDVDMTTKDKVVLLKATYLLATGNLYVVTYKIYPSGIVNVKTLFTSTDMEAAETEVSEATRTATFTPGSDAARKAASKLEVPRIGVRFRLPVQMNNVQYFGRGPGENYIDRNHGTLVGVYKTTADKMYFNYVRPQENGHRTDTRWVALSPDRGNGLAIVADSLVGFNALCNSVEDFDSEEASSRSYQWHNLTPEEIANHDENAARNVLRRMHHVNDITPKDFVEVCVDMKQQGVGGYNSWGARPESIHQILANREYSWGFTLVPIHSVNQVNEVTKYNY
;
A
#
# COMPACT_ATOMS: atom_id res chain seq x y z
N VAL A 1 0.69 -4.54 -36.69
CA VAL A 1 1.81 -3.57 -36.56
C VAL A 1 3.09 -4.38 -36.48
N SER A 2 4.03 -4.15 -37.42
CA SER A 2 5.34 -4.81 -37.36
C SER A 2 6.22 -4.03 -36.36
N VAL A 3 6.76 -4.72 -35.37
CA VAL A 3 7.73 -4.17 -34.40
C VAL A 3 9.17 -4.47 -34.79
N ASN A 4 9.45 -4.68 -36.09
CA ASN A 4 10.77 -4.97 -36.59
C ASN A 4 11.75 -3.82 -36.26
N GLY A 5 12.89 -4.17 -35.65
CA GLY A 5 13.91 -3.20 -35.24
C GLY A 5 13.78 -2.64 -33.83
N LEU A 6 12.76 -3.03 -33.07
CA LEU A 6 12.65 -2.65 -31.66
C LEU A 6 13.79 -3.28 -30.84
N LYS A 7 14.65 -2.44 -30.26
CA LYS A 7 15.70 -2.88 -29.34
C LYS A 7 15.14 -2.96 -27.92
N VAL A 8 14.71 -4.16 -27.52
CA VAL A 8 14.11 -4.41 -26.21
C VAL A 8 15.14 -4.23 -25.10
N GLN A 9 14.81 -3.45 -24.07
CA GLN A 9 15.67 -3.16 -22.92
C GLN A 9 15.17 -3.89 -21.67
N PRO A 10 16.05 -4.39 -20.79
CA PRO A 10 15.65 -4.97 -19.51
C PRO A 10 14.87 -3.97 -18.65
N GLY A 11 13.87 -4.45 -17.92
CA GLY A 11 13.07 -3.63 -17.02
C GLY A 11 12.17 -2.60 -17.70
N THR A 12 11.93 -2.74 -19.00
CA THR A 12 11.10 -1.84 -19.80
C THR A 12 9.94 -2.61 -20.41
N ASP A 13 8.74 -2.10 -20.24
CA ASP A 13 7.54 -2.58 -20.94
C ASP A 13 7.24 -1.69 -22.15
N TYR A 14 6.68 -2.30 -23.18
CA TYR A 14 6.36 -1.65 -24.45
C TYR A 14 4.88 -1.72 -24.72
N PHE A 15 4.28 -0.61 -25.14
CA PHE A 15 2.86 -0.50 -25.39
C PHE A 15 2.59 0.11 -26.77
N VAL A 16 1.50 -0.33 -27.39
CA VAL A 16 0.91 0.35 -28.55
C VAL A 16 -0.35 1.05 -28.08
N ASN A 17 -0.40 2.34 -28.31
CA ASN A 17 -1.56 3.16 -28.02
C ASN A 17 -2.31 3.44 -29.32
N PHE A 18 -3.63 3.27 -29.29
CA PHE A 18 -4.54 3.65 -30.38
C PHE A 18 -5.36 4.85 -29.91
N SER A 19 -5.50 5.81 -30.78
CA SER A 19 -6.36 6.98 -30.59
C SER A 19 -7.22 7.16 -31.84
N VAL A 20 -8.52 7.30 -31.64
CA VAL A 20 -9.48 7.56 -32.70
C VAL A 20 -9.99 8.98 -32.54
N THR A 21 -9.75 9.82 -33.54
CA THR A 21 -10.09 11.24 -33.49
C THR A 21 -11.07 11.61 -34.61
N THR A 22 -11.85 12.66 -34.40
CA THR A 22 -12.71 13.25 -35.45
C THR A 22 -11.87 13.85 -36.55
N THR A 23 -12.25 13.62 -37.81
CA THR A 23 -11.61 14.22 -38.99
C THR A 23 -12.25 15.54 -39.39
N GLU A 24 -13.51 15.73 -39.05
CA GLU A 24 -14.30 16.93 -39.36
C GLU A 24 -14.99 17.46 -38.11
N PRO A 25 -15.25 18.75 -38.00
CA PRO A 25 -15.98 19.30 -36.84
C PRO A 25 -17.47 18.99 -36.93
N GLU A 26 -18.05 18.63 -35.79
CA GLU A 26 -19.50 18.59 -35.56
C GLU A 26 -19.88 19.68 -34.57
N ALA A 27 -21.20 19.91 -34.38
CA ALA A 27 -21.72 21.11 -33.69
C ALA A 27 -21.04 21.50 -32.36
N LEU A 28 -20.64 20.53 -31.53
CA LEU A 28 -19.93 20.75 -30.25
C LEU A 28 -18.60 20.00 -30.15
N ILE A 29 -18.19 19.32 -31.22
CA ILE A 29 -17.00 18.47 -31.23
C ILE A 29 -16.04 19.01 -32.27
N PRO A 30 -14.87 19.53 -31.91
CA PRO A 30 -13.91 20.05 -32.86
C PRO A 30 -13.20 18.92 -33.62
N THR A 31 -12.62 19.25 -34.77
CA THR A 31 -11.68 18.35 -35.47
C THR A 31 -10.54 17.97 -34.54
N GLY A 32 -10.12 16.70 -34.57
CA GLY A 32 -9.07 16.18 -33.71
C GLY A 32 -9.51 15.83 -32.29
N TYR A 33 -10.82 15.92 -31.98
CA TYR A 33 -11.32 15.45 -30.70
C TYR A 33 -11.19 13.92 -30.60
N GLU A 34 -10.59 13.43 -29.50
CA GLU A 34 -10.42 11.99 -29.26
C GLU A 34 -11.74 11.38 -28.80
N ILE A 35 -12.31 10.50 -29.61
CA ILE A 35 -13.58 9.81 -29.34
C ILE A 35 -13.41 8.43 -28.74
N ALA A 36 -12.26 7.80 -28.94
CA ALA A 36 -11.91 6.51 -28.34
C ALA A 36 -10.38 6.34 -28.27
N TYR A 37 -9.94 5.56 -27.29
CA TYR A 37 -8.55 5.14 -27.17
C TYR A 37 -8.46 3.71 -26.63
N ASP A 38 -7.34 3.06 -26.90
CA ASP A 38 -7.00 1.76 -26.33
C ASP A 38 -5.50 1.59 -26.23
N GLN A 39 -5.04 0.68 -25.37
CA GLN A 39 -3.62 0.41 -25.14
C GLN A 39 -3.37 -1.09 -25.02
N PHE A 40 -2.40 -1.58 -25.77
CA PHE A 40 -1.99 -2.98 -25.75
C PHE A 40 -0.53 -3.10 -25.36
N GLN A 41 -0.24 -3.92 -24.36
CA GLN A 41 1.15 -4.27 -24.00
C GLN A 41 1.69 -5.25 -25.03
N LEU A 42 2.89 -4.97 -25.55
CA LEU A 42 3.60 -5.88 -26.44
C LEU A 42 4.23 -7.01 -25.60
N PRO A 43 4.12 -8.27 -26.02
CA PRO A 43 4.67 -9.43 -25.33
C PRO A 43 6.18 -9.57 -25.60
N VAL A 44 6.93 -8.50 -25.39
CA VAL A 44 8.39 -8.46 -25.60
C VAL A 44 9.07 -7.98 -24.33
N GLN A 45 10.05 -8.75 -23.86
CA GLN A 45 10.82 -8.45 -22.66
C GLN A 45 12.27 -8.88 -22.85
N ALA A 46 13.21 -8.13 -22.28
CA ALA A 46 14.59 -8.55 -22.16
C ALA A 46 14.86 -9.01 -20.71
N GLU A 47 15.72 -10.01 -20.58
CA GLU A 47 16.10 -10.56 -19.27
C GLU A 47 16.80 -9.50 -18.41
N LYS A 48 16.38 -9.42 -17.16
CA LYS A 48 17.06 -8.59 -16.14
C LYS A 48 18.31 -9.30 -15.63
N SER A 49 19.35 -8.54 -15.38
CA SER A 49 20.58 -9.06 -14.78
C SER A 49 20.40 -9.25 -13.26
N THR A 50 21.07 -10.25 -12.67
CA THR A 50 21.12 -10.38 -11.23
C THR A 50 21.97 -9.24 -10.64
N TYR A 51 21.42 -8.53 -9.64
CA TYR A 51 22.15 -7.48 -8.94
C TYR A 51 23.31 -8.08 -8.14
N LYS A 52 24.51 -7.55 -8.35
CA LYS A 52 25.70 -7.97 -7.60
C LYS A 52 25.95 -7.03 -6.41
N ALA A 53 26.09 -7.62 -5.23
CA ALA A 53 26.39 -6.87 -4.02
C ALA A 53 27.71 -6.10 -4.15
N ASN A 54 27.64 -4.78 -4.05
CA ASN A 54 28.82 -3.90 -4.08
C ASN A 54 28.70 -2.85 -2.97
N GLY A 55 29.84 -2.39 -2.49
CA GLY A 55 29.93 -1.41 -1.40
C GLY A 55 30.78 -1.90 -0.22
N PRO A 56 30.90 -1.07 0.83
CA PRO A 56 31.64 -1.43 2.05
C PRO A 56 30.92 -2.58 2.77
N ALA A 57 31.73 -3.49 3.35
CA ALA A 57 31.18 -4.63 4.07
C ALA A 57 30.20 -4.20 5.17
N LEU A 58 29.07 -4.89 5.24
CA LEU A 58 28.07 -4.70 6.29
C LEU A 58 28.57 -5.38 7.58
N LYS A 59 28.34 -4.72 8.71
CA LYS A 59 28.53 -5.23 10.07
C LYS A 59 27.15 -5.40 10.69
N THR A 60 26.96 -6.46 11.44
CA THR A 60 25.75 -6.72 12.21
C THR A 60 26.04 -6.63 13.71
N ALA A 61 25.11 -6.07 14.45
CA ALA A 61 25.15 -6.00 15.91
C ALA A 61 23.76 -6.18 16.48
N THR A 62 23.70 -6.63 17.72
CA THR A 62 22.47 -6.65 18.52
C THR A 62 22.70 -5.77 19.73
N LEU A 63 21.85 -4.77 19.91
CA LEU A 63 21.89 -3.85 21.06
C LEU A 63 20.51 -3.80 21.69
N GLY A 64 20.36 -4.43 22.85
CA GLY A 64 19.04 -4.61 23.46
C GLY A 64 18.06 -5.29 22.51
N ASP A 65 16.99 -4.61 22.20
CA ASP A 65 15.94 -5.10 21.30
C ASP A 65 16.18 -4.76 19.82
N GLU A 66 17.32 -4.17 19.48
CA GLU A 66 17.60 -3.73 18.11
C GLU A 66 18.60 -4.65 17.42
N PHE A 67 18.28 -5.02 16.18
CA PHE A 67 19.23 -5.50 15.19
C PHE A 67 19.72 -4.32 14.36
N ILE A 68 21.04 -4.15 14.32
CA ILE A 68 21.71 -3.06 13.63
C ILE A 68 22.55 -3.63 12.49
N VAL A 69 22.26 -3.19 11.28
CA VAL A 69 23.07 -3.48 10.09
C VAL A 69 23.74 -2.19 9.65
N SER A 70 25.06 -2.12 9.69
CA SER A 70 25.76 -0.86 9.46
C SER A 70 27.03 -0.99 8.61
N SER A 71 27.42 0.10 7.97
CA SER A 71 28.69 0.33 7.28
C SER A 71 29.00 1.83 7.27
N SER A 72 30.05 2.25 6.55
CA SER A 72 30.28 3.68 6.31
C SER A 72 29.18 4.38 5.48
N LYS A 73 28.29 3.62 4.83
CA LYS A 73 27.22 4.15 3.97
C LYS A 73 25.83 3.83 4.47
N VAL A 74 25.63 2.72 5.15
CA VAL A 74 24.33 2.17 5.50
C VAL A 74 24.18 2.12 7.01
N ASN A 75 23.01 2.50 7.50
CA ASN A 75 22.55 2.20 8.84
C ASN A 75 21.07 1.76 8.73
N PHE A 76 20.81 0.50 9.07
CA PHE A 76 19.48 -0.08 9.08
C PHE A 76 19.22 -0.66 10.47
N VAL A 77 18.20 -0.16 11.15
CA VAL A 77 17.88 -0.53 12.53
C VAL A 77 16.49 -1.15 12.57
N PHE A 78 16.42 -2.37 13.07
CA PHE A 78 15.19 -3.13 13.22
C PHE A 78 14.93 -3.48 14.68
N ASN A 79 13.75 -3.15 15.19
CA ASN A 79 13.37 -3.49 16.55
C ASN A 79 12.69 -4.86 16.60
N LYS A 80 13.26 -5.79 17.36
CA LYS A 80 12.77 -7.19 17.47
C LYS A 80 11.40 -7.30 18.14
N ASN A 81 11.10 -6.41 19.09
CA ASN A 81 9.86 -6.47 19.85
C ASN A 81 8.67 -5.91 19.06
N SER A 82 8.85 -4.76 18.43
CA SER A 82 7.82 -4.17 17.58
C SER A 82 7.74 -4.83 16.20
N GLY A 83 8.83 -5.48 15.74
CA GLY A 83 8.93 -6.02 14.38
C GLY A 83 9.06 -4.94 13.31
N LEU A 84 9.50 -3.74 13.65
CA LEU A 84 9.51 -2.61 12.75
C LEU A 84 10.92 -2.10 12.47
N VAL A 85 11.10 -1.51 11.30
CA VAL A 85 12.32 -0.80 10.94
C VAL A 85 12.26 0.60 11.53
N ASN A 86 13.13 0.91 12.49
CA ASN A 86 13.19 2.21 13.15
C ASN A 86 14.01 3.23 12.37
N SER A 87 14.99 2.78 11.58
CA SER A 87 15.85 3.67 10.78
C SER A 87 16.31 2.97 9.52
N TYR A 88 16.25 3.69 8.42
CA TYR A 88 16.86 3.30 7.16
C TYR A 88 17.61 4.49 6.58
N ARG A 89 18.90 4.53 6.85
CA ARG A 89 19.78 5.63 6.45
C ARG A 89 20.83 5.17 5.46
N VAL A 90 20.97 5.90 4.37
CA VAL A 90 21.99 5.63 3.35
C VAL A 90 22.68 6.93 2.95
N ASN A 91 24.02 6.94 2.99
CA ASN A 91 24.85 8.11 2.71
C ASN A 91 24.41 9.36 3.52
N GLY A 92 24.03 9.17 4.78
CA GLY A 92 23.58 10.24 5.68
C GLY A 92 22.11 10.64 5.53
N THR A 93 21.39 10.20 4.49
CA THR A 93 19.96 10.48 4.31
C THR A 93 19.12 9.46 5.05
N GLU A 94 18.29 9.89 6.01
CA GLU A 94 17.28 9.08 6.65
C GLU A 94 16.01 9.06 5.77
N TYR A 95 15.50 7.86 5.48
CA TYR A 95 14.33 7.69 4.61
C TYR A 95 13.04 7.52 5.39
N PHE A 96 13.06 7.00 6.62
CA PHE A 96 11.81 6.83 7.38
C PHE A 96 11.58 7.97 8.34
N ASN A 97 10.40 8.61 8.19
CA ASN A 97 10.02 9.71 9.06
C ASN A 97 9.69 9.20 10.47
N ASP A 98 10.32 9.76 11.48
CA ASP A 98 10.11 9.47 12.91
C ASP A 98 10.10 7.98 13.27
N GLY A 99 10.94 7.18 12.56
CA GLY A 99 11.00 5.74 12.79
C GLY A 99 9.77 4.95 12.32
N PHE A 100 8.88 5.58 11.54
CA PHE A 100 7.73 4.87 10.95
C PHE A 100 8.15 4.12 9.68
N GLY A 101 8.88 3.04 9.88
CA GLY A 101 9.33 2.16 8.82
C GLY A 101 8.25 1.21 8.33
N ILE A 102 8.67 0.18 7.58
CA ILE A 102 7.76 -0.76 6.93
C ILE A 102 6.91 -1.51 7.94
N GLN A 103 5.59 -1.40 7.81
CA GLN A 103 4.59 -2.05 8.64
C GLN A 103 3.62 -2.86 7.79
N PRO A 104 3.11 -4.02 8.26
CA PRO A 104 2.02 -4.74 7.62
C PRO A 104 0.78 -3.85 7.45
N ASN A 105 0.12 -3.95 6.30
CA ASN A 105 -1.07 -3.17 6.01
C ASN A 105 -2.13 -4.02 5.31
N PHE A 106 -3.20 -4.35 6.03
CA PHE A 106 -4.34 -5.16 5.55
C PHE A 106 -5.63 -4.37 5.50
N TRP A 107 -5.56 -3.06 5.79
CA TRP A 107 -6.72 -2.20 5.90
C TRP A 107 -6.65 -1.02 4.93
N ARG A 108 -7.79 -0.62 4.41
CA ARG A 108 -8.00 0.65 3.74
C ARG A 108 -9.08 1.44 4.44
N ALA A 109 -9.09 2.74 4.29
CA ALA A 109 -10.21 3.56 4.74
C ALA A 109 -11.49 3.12 4.01
N PRO A 110 -12.60 2.88 4.74
CA PRO A 110 -13.83 2.45 4.11
C PRO A 110 -14.38 3.50 3.15
N ILE A 111 -14.87 3.05 2.02
CA ILE A 111 -15.59 3.89 1.06
C ILE A 111 -17.10 3.86 1.33
N ASP A 112 -17.87 4.72 0.66
CA ASP A 112 -19.32 4.81 0.89
C ASP A 112 -20.04 3.46 0.71
N ASN A 113 -19.67 2.66 -0.30
CA ASN A 113 -20.22 1.32 -0.47
C ASN A 113 -19.81 0.34 0.63
N ASP A 114 -18.61 0.48 1.19
CA ASP A 114 -18.16 -0.33 2.32
C ASP A 114 -19.04 -0.08 3.55
N TYR A 115 -19.43 1.18 3.80
CA TYR A 115 -20.40 1.49 4.85
C TYR A 115 -21.77 0.91 4.56
N GLY A 116 -22.23 1.00 3.32
CA GLY A 116 -23.51 0.45 2.89
C GLY A 116 -23.62 -1.06 3.08
N ASN A 117 -22.54 -1.80 2.91
CA ASN A 117 -22.51 -3.27 3.05
C ASN A 117 -21.99 -3.75 4.42
N GLY A 118 -21.70 -2.83 5.36
CA GLY A 118 -21.24 -3.15 6.71
C GLY A 118 -19.80 -3.65 6.79
N ALA A 119 -18.96 -3.41 5.77
CA ALA A 119 -17.57 -3.83 5.73
C ALA A 119 -16.74 -3.34 6.93
N PRO A 120 -16.87 -2.10 7.44
CA PRO A 120 -16.11 -1.65 8.59
C PRO A 120 -16.26 -2.54 9.80
N LYS A 121 -17.46 -3.06 10.07
CA LYS A 121 -17.72 -4.00 11.18
C LYS A 121 -17.31 -5.43 10.79
N ARG A 122 -17.70 -5.88 9.61
CA ARG A 122 -17.48 -7.24 9.12
C ARG A 122 -15.99 -7.56 8.92
N LEU A 123 -15.20 -6.59 8.45
CA LEU A 123 -13.78 -6.74 8.13
C LEU A 123 -12.85 -6.12 9.19
N GLN A 124 -13.38 -5.71 10.35
CA GLN A 124 -12.61 -5.05 11.41
C GLN A 124 -11.37 -5.83 11.86
N VAL A 125 -11.40 -7.15 11.77
CA VAL A 125 -10.28 -8.02 12.11
C VAL A 125 -9.02 -7.68 11.29
N TRP A 126 -9.17 -7.19 10.06
CA TRP A 126 -8.04 -6.76 9.22
C TRP A 126 -7.46 -5.41 9.64
N LYS A 127 -8.31 -4.50 10.16
CA LYS A 127 -7.85 -3.27 10.81
C LYS A 127 -7.00 -3.60 12.04
N GLN A 128 -7.45 -4.58 12.84
CA GLN A 128 -6.69 -5.08 13.98
C GLN A 128 -5.39 -5.76 13.55
N SER A 129 -5.41 -6.56 12.48
CA SER A 129 -4.23 -7.20 11.90
C SER A 129 -3.16 -6.21 11.41
N SER A 130 -3.57 -5.00 11.02
CA SER A 130 -2.64 -3.93 10.62
C SER A 130 -2.03 -3.17 11.80
N LYS A 131 -2.66 -3.20 12.98
CA LYS A 131 -2.26 -2.42 14.16
C LYS A 131 -1.70 -3.28 15.29
N ASN A 132 -2.28 -4.46 15.50
CA ASN A 132 -2.06 -5.32 16.68
C ASN A 132 -1.54 -6.70 16.25
N PHE A 133 -0.51 -6.74 15.42
CA PHE A 133 0.22 -7.97 15.11
C PHE A 133 1.23 -8.28 16.21
N CYS A 134 1.53 -9.57 16.41
CA CYS A 134 2.54 -10.03 17.33
C CYS A 134 3.75 -10.54 16.57
N VAL A 135 4.94 -10.10 16.94
CA VAL A 135 6.19 -10.68 16.41
C VAL A 135 6.40 -12.04 17.08
N THR A 136 6.50 -13.10 16.30
CA THR A 136 6.68 -14.47 16.81
C THR A 136 8.09 -14.99 16.59
N ASP A 137 8.78 -14.49 15.58
CA ASP A 137 10.15 -14.89 15.27
C ASP A 137 10.87 -13.78 14.50
N VAL A 138 12.15 -13.56 14.83
CA VAL A 138 13.04 -12.66 14.08
C VAL A 138 14.42 -13.28 14.01
N ASP A 139 14.89 -13.48 12.77
CA ASP A 139 16.24 -14.01 12.49
C ASP A 139 17.04 -13.05 11.62
N MET A 140 18.36 -12.99 11.86
CA MET A 140 19.29 -12.19 11.08
C MET A 140 20.54 -12.99 10.74
N THR A 141 20.78 -13.19 9.46
CA THR A 141 21.93 -13.93 8.93
C THR A 141 22.70 -13.11 7.89
N THR A 142 23.98 -13.43 7.71
CA THR A 142 24.80 -12.81 6.67
C THR A 142 25.29 -13.90 5.68
N LYS A 143 25.03 -13.65 4.40
CA LYS A 143 25.45 -14.53 3.31
C LYS A 143 25.89 -13.71 2.11
N ASP A 144 27.02 -14.04 1.50
CA ASP A 144 27.52 -13.40 0.28
C ASP A 144 27.55 -11.87 0.31
N LYS A 145 28.02 -11.31 1.43
CA LYS A 145 28.08 -9.85 1.75
C LYS A 145 26.73 -9.17 1.94
N VAL A 146 25.63 -9.92 1.92
CA VAL A 146 24.27 -9.42 2.10
C VAL A 146 23.78 -9.86 3.47
N VAL A 147 23.04 -8.99 4.16
CA VAL A 147 22.34 -9.34 5.39
C VAL A 147 20.91 -9.67 5.07
N LEU A 148 20.46 -10.83 5.53
CA LEU A 148 19.06 -11.29 5.48
C LEU A 148 18.50 -11.12 6.89
N LEU A 149 17.41 -10.36 7.00
CA LEU A 149 16.64 -10.21 8.23
C LEU A 149 15.21 -10.67 7.91
N LYS A 150 14.73 -11.66 8.66
CA LYS A 150 13.40 -12.24 8.51
C LYS A 150 12.60 -12.00 9.77
N ALA A 151 11.41 -11.43 9.64
CA ALA A 151 10.47 -11.26 10.74
C ALA A 151 9.15 -11.97 10.41
N THR A 152 8.62 -12.69 11.40
CA THR A 152 7.34 -13.41 11.31
C THR A 152 6.36 -12.77 12.27
N TYR A 153 5.20 -12.40 11.75
CA TYR A 153 4.12 -11.76 12.47
C TYR A 153 2.90 -12.68 12.53
N LEU A 154 2.35 -12.84 13.71
CA LEU A 154 1.04 -13.44 13.91
C LEU A 154 0.00 -12.33 13.87
N LEU A 155 -0.91 -12.42 12.91
CA LEU A 155 -2.00 -11.45 12.72
C LEU A 155 -3.18 -11.75 13.64
N ALA A 156 -4.05 -10.77 13.86
CA ALA A 156 -5.29 -10.95 14.63
C ALA A 156 -6.19 -12.07 14.08
N THR A 157 -6.10 -12.34 12.78
CA THR A 157 -6.81 -13.41 12.07
C THR A 157 -6.21 -14.80 12.29
N GLY A 158 -5.00 -14.90 12.87
CA GLY A 158 -4.25 -16.15 12.97
C GLY A 158 -3.40 -16.51 11.77
N ASN A 159 -3.48 -15.76 10.67
CA ASN A 159 -2.53 -15.88 9.57
C ASN A 159 -1.13 -15.46 10.02
N LEU A 160 -0.10 -16.05 9.40
CA LEU A 160 1.25 -15.52 9.52
C LEU A 160 1.53 -14.57 8.35
N TYR A 161 2.24 -13.50 8.67
CA TYR A 161 2.80 -12.61 7.68
C TYR A 161 4.30 -12.55 7.88
N VAL A 162 5.05 -12.95 6.86
CA VAL A 162 6.51 -13.01 6.92
C VAL A 162 7.07 -11.90 6.06
N VAL A 163 7.98 -11.09 6.60
CA VAL A 163 8.71 -10.07 5.85
C VAL A 163 10.20 -10.41 5.91
N THR A 164 10.83 -10.50 4.75
CA THR A 164 12.26 -10.74 4.61
C THR A 164 12.91 -9.52 3.96
N TYR A 165 13.84 -8.92 4.66
CA TYR A 165 14.68 -7.82 4.18
C TYR A 165 16.02 -8.38 3.73
N LYS A 166 16.37 -8.16 2.47
CA LYS A 166 17.69 -8.47 1.93
C LYS A 166 18.45 -7.17 1.76
N ILE A 167 19.37 -6.91 2.67
CA ILE A 167 20.08 -5.62 2.81
C ILE A 167 21.42 -5.74 2.12
N TYR A 168 21.66 -4.90 1.12
CA TYR A 168 22.89 -4.87 0.34
C TYR A 168 23.87 -3.81 0.85
N PRO A 169 25.20 -4.03 0.66
CA PRO A 169 26.24 -3.05 1.04
C PRO A 169 26.08 -1.67 0.37
N SER A 170 25.38 -1.61 -0.76
CA SER A 170 25.04 -0.36 -1.47
C SER A 170 23.95 0.46 -0.76
N GLY A 171 23.24 -0.12 0.20
CA GLY A 171 22.06 0.46 0.85
C GLY A 171 20.75 0.05 0.22
N ILE A 172 20.75 -0.67 -0.89
CA ILE A 172 19.54 -1.23 -1.48
C ILE A 172 18.95 -2.26 -0.52
N VAL A 173 17.61 -2.28 -0.38
CA VAL A 173 16.88 -3.24 0.44
C VAL A 173 15.79 -3.89 -0.39
N ASN A 174 15.95 -5.19 -0.71
CA ASN A 174 14.84 -5.95 -1.30
C ASN A 174 13.95 -6.49 -0.17
N VAL A 175 12.66 -6.29 -0.31
CA VAL A 175 11.63 -6.69 0.67
C VAL A 175 10.77 -7.76 0.02
N LYS A 176 10.74 -8.94 0.60
CA LYS A 176 9.85 -10.05 0.21
C LYS A 176 8.85 -10.30 1.31
N THR A 177 7.63 -10.56 0.94
CA THR A 177 6.56 -10.84 1.88
C THR A 177 5.84 -12.12 1.54
N LEU A 178 5.32 -12.79 2.56
CA LEU A 178 4.49 -13.97 2.44
C LEU A 178 3.34 -13.87 3.43
N PHE A 179 2.12 -13.86 2.91
CA PHE A 179 0.90 -14.01 3.68
C PHE A 179 0.46 -15.47 3.58
N THR A 180 0.34 -16.16 4.72
CA THR A 180 -0.11 -17.56 4.73
C THR A 180 -1.63 -17.67 4.64
N SER A 181 -2.10 -18.75 4.06
CA SER A 181 -3.54 -19.07 4.09
C SER A 181 -4.00 -19.43 5.51
N THR A 182 -5.29 -19.25 5.78
CA THR A 182 -5.96 -19.93 6.91
C THR A 182 -6.32 -21.36 6.50
N ASP A 183 -6.17 -22.32 7.42
CA ASP A 183 -6.51 -23.72 7.14
C ASP A 183 -7.99 -23.88 6.76
N MET A 184 -8.23 -24.48 5.62
CA MET A 184 -9.57 -24.64 5.02
C MET A 184 -10.48 -25.59 5.83
N GLU A 185 -9.94 -26.57 6.54
CA GLU A 185 -10.73 -27.54 7.29
C GLU A 185 -11.54 -26.92 8.46
N ALA A 186 -11.11 -25.77 8.96
CA ALA A 186 -11.84 -25.02 9.97
C ALA A 186 -13.02 -24.18 9.43
N ALA A 187 -13.17 -24.08 8.12
CA ALA A 187 -14.05 -23.08 7.46
C ALA A 187 -15.52 -23.52 7.34
N GLU A 188 -15.89 -24.78 7.57
CA GLU A 188 -17.22 -25.29 7.28
C GLU A 188 -18.29 -25.06 8.38
N THR A 189 -17.94 -24.43 9.49
CA THR A 189 -18.89 -24.16 10.57
C THR A 189 -19.40 -22.72 10.52
N GLU A 190 -20.69 -22.51 10.70
CA GLU A 190 -21.34 -21.19 10.67
C GLU A 190 -20.72 -20.19 11.65
N VAL A 191 -20.39 -19.00 11.13
CA VAL A 191 -19.93 -17.88 11.96
C VAL A 191 -21.11 -17.35 12.77
N SER A 192 -21.15 -17.63 14.05
CA SER A 192 -22.19 -17.12 14.94
C SER A 192 -22.08 -15.58 15.11
N GLU A 193 -23.20 -14.94 15.43
CA GLU A 193 -23.26 -13.48 15.66
C GLU A 193 -22.34 -13.03 16.79
N ALA A 194 -22.09 -13.90 17.78
CA ALA A 194 -21.14 -13.70 18.86
C ALA A 194 -19.69 -13.55 18.36
N THR A 195 -19.34 -14.16 17.23
CA THR A 195 -18.00 -14.08 16.63
C THR A 195 -17.74 -12.69 16.01
N ARG A 196 -18.77 -11.91 15.72
CA ARG A 196 -18.67 -10.58 15.12
C ARG A 196 -18.30 -9.47 16.11
N THR A 197 -18.50 -9.70 17.41
CA THR A 197 -18.28 -8.72 18.49
C THR A 197 -17.16 -9.10 19.44
N ALA A 198 -16.61 -10.31 19.35
CA ALA A 198 -15.58 -10.79 20.24
C ALA A 198 -14.22 -10.12 19.97
N THR A 199 -13.54 -9.72 21.03
CA THR A 199 -12.11 -9.40 20.99
C THR A 199 -11.36 -10.72 20.84
N PHE A 200 -10.81 -11.00 19.66
CA PHE A 200 -10.09 -12.24 19.42
C PHE A 200 -8.70 -12.22 20.05
N THR A 201 -8.33 -13.27 20.73
CA THR A 201 -6.93 -13.55 21.01
C THR A 201 -6.25 -13.89 19.66
N PRO A 202 -5.16 -13.20 19.28
CA PRO A 202 -4.45 -13.50 18.06
C PRO A 202 -4.11 -14.98 17.93
N GLY A 203 -4.38 -15.59 16.79
CA GLY A 203 -4.11 -17.00 16.53
C GLY A 203 -5.07 -18.01 17.16
N SER A 204 -6.15 -17.56 17.82
CA SER A 204 -7.18 -18.50 18.30
C SER A 204 -7.93 -19.17 17.14
N ASP A 205 -8.45 -20.40 17.36
CA ASP A 205 -9.21 -21.12 16.33
C ASP A 205 -10.46 -20.34 15.89
N ALA A 206 -11.08 -19.62 16.81
CA ALA A 206 -12.21 -18.75 16.49
C ALA A 206 -11.82 -17.61 15.55
N ALA A 207 -10.64 -16.98 15.76
CA ALA A 207 -10.13 -15.93 14.89
C ALA A 207 -9.80 -16.47 13.50
N ARG A 208 -9.12 -17.62 13.40
CA ARG A 208 -8.78 -18.28 12.13
C ARG A 208 -10.04 -18.64 11.33
N LYS A 209 -11.03 -19.22 11.99
CA LYS A 209 -12.29 -19.61 11.38
C LYS A 209 -13.11 -18.43 10.88
N ALA A 210 -13.16 -17.35 11.64
CA ALA A 210 -13.83 -16.12 11.22
C ALA A 210 -13.13 -15.49 9.99
N ALA A 211 -11.80 -15.46 10.00
CA ALA A 211 -11.00 -14.85 8.95
C ALA A 211 -11.06 -15.63 7.63
N SER A 212 -11.11 -16.96 7.65
CA SER A 212 -11.08 -17.79 6.43
C SER A 212 -12.25 -17.54 5.47
N LYS A 213 -13.36 -17.01 5.98
CA LYS A 213 -14.56 -16.70 5.20
C LYS A 213 -14.64 -15.25 4.73
N LEU A 214 -13.66 -14.42 5.08
CA LEU A 214 -13.69 -12.99 4.81
C LEU A 214 -12.76 -12.63 3.65
N GLU A 215 -13.20 -11.69 2.85
CA GLU A 215 -12.31 -10.98 1.95
C GLU A 215 -11.34 -10.09 2.73
N VAL A 216 -10.14 -9.91 2.20
CA VAL A 216 -9.10 -9.05 2.75
C VAL A 216 -9.15 -7.70 2.02
N PRO A 217 -9.33 -6.56 2.69
CA PRO A 217 -9.41 -5.27 2.03
C PRO A 217 -8.14 -4.90 1.25
N ARG A 218 -6.97 -5.28 1.78
CA ARG A 218 -5.65 -4.97 1.25
C ARG A 218 -4.63 -6.01 1.72
N ILE A 219 -3.67 -6.35 0.89
CA ILE A 219 -2.44 -7.04 1.29
C ILE A 219 -1.28 -6.19 0.86
N GLY A 220 -0.62 -5.57 1.81
CA GLY A 220 0.45 -4.61 1.54
C GLY A 220 1.29 -4.27 2.75
N VAL A 221 2.06 -3.22 2.60
CA VAL A 221 2.82 -2.56 3.64
C VAL A 221 2.63 -1.06 3.55
N ARG A 222 2.89 -0.35 4.66
CA ARG A 222 2.96 1.11 4.67
C ARG A 222 4.18 1.59 5.43
N PHE A 223 4.67 2.76 5.09
CA PHE A 223 5.75 3.46 5.77
C PHE A 223 5.66 4.95 5.49
N ARG A 224 6.37 5.77 6.28
CA ARG A 224 6.36 7.22 6.11
C ARG A 224 7.74 7.73 5.72
N LEU A 225 7.74 8.62 4.75
CA LEU A 225 8.91 9.37 4.32
C LEU A 225 8.78 10.82 4.83
N PRO A 226 9.91 11.54 4.99
CA PRO A 226 9.86 12.98 5.28
C PRO A 226 9.02 13.73 4.24
N VAL A 227 8.27 14.76 4.66
CA VAL A 227 7.38 15.53 3.79
C VAL A 227 8.07 16.14 2.56
N GLN A 228 9.38 16.36 2.64
CA GLN A 228 10.19 16.85 1.51
C GLN A 228 10.24 15.85 0.34
N MET A 229 9.98 14.55 0.59
CA MET A 229 9.87 13.51 -0.43
C MET A 229 8.54 13.61 -1.21
N ASN A 230 8.07 14.81 -1.47
CA ASN A 230 6.77 15.11 -2.06
C ASN A 230 6.70 14.90 -3.58
N ASN A 231 7.81 14.97 -4.30
CA ASN A 231 7.79 14.76 -5.75
C ASN A 231 7.65 13.27 -6.06
N VAL A 232 6.60 12.90 -6.80
CA VAL A 232 6.27 11.52 -7.15
C VAL A 232 6.36 11.34 -8.66
N GLN A 233 7.16 10.38 -9.09
CA GLN A 233 7.14 9.88 -10.47
C GLN A 233 6.95 8.37 -10.45
N TYR A 234 6.07 7.85 -11.30
CA TYR A 234 5.78 6.41 -11.31
C TYR A 234 5.50 5.88 -12.71
N PHE A 235 5.73 4.60 -12.90
CA PHE A 235 5.34 3.84 -14.07
C PHE A 235 4.25 2.85 -13.70
N GLY A 236 3.03 3.18 -14.07
CA GLY A 236 1.82 2.45 -13.72
C GLY A 236 0.62 3.04 -14.42
N ARG A 237 -0.60 2.66 -13.99
CA ARG A 237 -1.83 3.26 -14.52
C ARG A 237 -2.07 4.65 -13.93
N GLY A 238 -2.48 5.59 -14.78
CA GLY A 238 -2.71 6.97 -14.38
C GLY A 238 -3.35 7.85 -15.47
N PRO A 239 -3.28 9.19 -15.29
CA PRO A 239 -2.72 9.92 -14.13
C PRO A 239 -3.62 9.90 -12.89
N GLY A 240 -4.93 9.72 -13.06
CA GLY A 240 -5.91 9.69 -11.99
C GLY A 240 -5.84 8.42 -11.12
N GLU A 241 -6.47 8.46 -9.93
CA GLU A 241 -6.61 7.27 -9.11
C GLU A 241 -7.38 6.17 -9.85
N ASN A 242 -7.02 4.95 -9.54
CA ASN A 242 -7.66 3.80 -10.15
C ASN A 242 -7.55 2.58 -9.23
N TYR A 243 -8.49 1.63 -9.38
CA TYR A 243 -8.64 0.44 -8.56
C TYR A 243 -8.82 -0.77 -9.48
N ILE A 244 -8.58 -1.96 -9.01
CA ILE A 244 -8.57 -3.18 -9.85
C ILE A 244 -9.87 -3.44 -10.62
N ASP A 245 -10.99 -2.92 -10.13
CA ASP A 245 -12.31 -2.96 -10.78
C ASP A 245 -12.70 -1.63 -11.45
N ARG A 246 -11.80 -0.63 -11.43
CA ARG A 246 -11.99 0.70 -12.02
C ARG A 246 -10.66 1.24 -12.56
N ASN A 247 -10.04 0.55 -13.49
CA ASN A 247 -8.74 0.96 -14.06
C ASN A 247 -8.70 0.98 -15.59
N HIS A 248 -9.73 0.49 -16.30
CA HIS A 248 -9.75 0.45 -17.76
C HIS A 248 -9.74 1.84 -18.41
N GLY A 249 -10.27 2.86 -17.72
CA GLY A 249 -10.22 4.25 -18.17
C GLY A 249 -8.86 4.94 -17.98
N THR A 250 -7.83 4.22 -17.51
CA THR A 250 -6.49 4.75 -17.29
C THR A 250 -5.46 3.97 -18.11
N LEU A 251 -4.49 4.68 -18.69
CA LEU A 251 -3.42 4.07 -19.46
C LEU A 251 -2.18 3.83 -18.59
N VAL A 252 -1.40 2.82 -18.93
CA VAL A 252 -0.08 2.61 -18.34
C VAL A 252 0.89 3.59 -18.97
N GLY A 253 1.62 4.32 -18.13
CA GLY A 253 2.57 5.33 -18.58
C GLY A 253 3.50 5.78 -17.45
N VAL A 254 4.42 6.66 -17.80
CA VAL A 254 5.27 7.34 -16.81
C VAL A 254 4.65 8.68 -16.48
N TYR A 255 4.18 8.81 -15.24
CA TYR A 255 3.49 10.00 -14.75
C TYR A 255 4.31 10.72 -13.69
N LYS A 256 4.12 12.04 -13.61
CA LYS A 256 4.72 12.92 -12.60
C LYS A 256 3.62 13.68 -11.87
N THR A 257 3.72 13.73 -10.57
CA THR A 257 2.81 14.43 -9.68
C THR A 257 3.53 14.78 -8.37
N THR A 258 2.78 15.21 -7.38
CA THR A 258 3.25 15.38 -6.00
C THR A 258 2.30 14.66 -5.04
N ALA A 259 2.77 14.27 -3.86
CA ALA A 259 1.99 13.51 -2.89
C ALA A 259 0.71 14.25 -2.46
N ASP A 260 0.80 15.57 -2.30
CA ASP A 260 -0.37 16.42 -2.01
C ASP A 260 -1.41 16.41 -3.14
N LYS A 261 -0.98 16.31 -4.42
CA LYS A 261 -1.88 16.24 -5.58
C LYS A 261 -2.43 14.84 -5.86
N MET A 262 -1.92 13.82 -5.20
CA MET A 262 -2.50 12.47 -5.30
C MET A 262 -3.76 12.34 -4.44
N TYR A 263 -3.94 13.21 -3.45
CA TYR A 263 -5.17 13.28 -2.65
C TYR A 263 -6.37 13.65 -3.51
N PHE A 264 -7.46 12.88 -3.38
CA PHE A 264 -8.74 13.19 -4.01
C PHE A 264 -9.75 13.64 -2.97
N ASN A 265 -10.34 14.81 -3.21
CA ASN A 265 -11.21 15.52 -2.28
C ASN A 265 -12.65 14.99 -2.31
N TYR A 266 -12.88 13.75 -1.90
CA TYR A 266 -14.23 13.22 -1.74
C TYR A 266 -14.96 13.97 -0.62
N VAL A 267 -16.26 14.25 -0.80
CA VAL A 267 -17.10 14.95 0.19
C VAL A 267 -17.02 14.29 1.57
N ARG A 268 -17.10 12.97 1.58
CA ARG A 268 -16.78 12.17 2.75
C ARG A 268 -15.37 11.61 2.58
N PRO A 269 -14.44 11.88 3.51
CA PRO A 269 -13.12 11.27 3.50
C PRO A 269 -13.21 9.75 3.46
N GLN A 270 -12.52 9.14 2.54
CA GLN A 270 -12.50 7.71 2.28
C GLN A 270 -11.21 7.32 1.57
N GLU A 271 -10.98 6.04 1.30
CA GLU A 271 -9.84 5.58 0.52
C GLU A 271 -9.73 6.35 -0.79
N ASN A 272 -8.54 6.86 -1.09
CA ASN A 272 -8.28 7.63 -2.30
C ASN A 272 -6.79 7.56 -2.71
N GLY A 273 -6.50 8.08 -3.88
CA GLY A 273 -5.14 8.25 -4.36
C GLY A 273 -4.45 6.97 -4.84
N HIS A 274 -5.12 5.83 -4.87
CA HIS A 274 -4.52 4.56 -5.28
C HIS A 274 -4.21 4.50 -6.78
N ARG A 275 -3.13 3.82 -7.15
CA ARG A 275 -2.68 3.53 -8.52
C ARG A 275 -2.40 2.04 -8.65
N THR A 276 -2.90 1.41 -9.71
CA THR A 276 -2.68 -0.02 -9.99
C THR A 276 -1.61 -0.23 -11.06
N ASP A 277 -1.23 -1.50 -11.26
CA ASP A 277 -0.30 -1.94 -12.29
C ASP A 277 1.01 -1.15 -12.30
N THR A 278 1.54 -0.85 -11.11
CA THR A 278 2.76 -0.07 -10.93
C THR A 278 4.00 -0.97 -11.00
N ARG A 279 4.96 -0.58 -11.83
CA ARG A 279 6.26 -1.21 -11.99
C ARG A 279 7.29 -0.61 -11.07
N TRP A 280 7.23 0.69 -10.90
CA TRP A 280 8.06 1.43 -9.95
C TRP A 280 7.41 2.77 -9.60
N VAL A 281 7.75 3.27 -8.43
CA VAL A 281 7.49 4.64 -8.01
C VAL A 281 8.76 5.22 -7.38
N ALA A 282 9.06 6.46 -7.69
CA ALA A 282 10.17 7.21 -7.10
C ALA A 282 9.64 8.45 -6.40
N LEU A 283 10.06 8.63 -5.16
CA LEU A 283 9.78 9.82 -4.37
C LEU A 283 11.08 10.57 -4.12
N SER A 284 11.05 11.90 -4.27
CA SER A 284 12.23 12.72 -4.11
C SER A 284 11.89 14.11 -3.57
N PRO A 285 12.84 14.73 -2.85
CA PRO A 285 12.78 16.16 -2.58
C PRO A 285 13.10 16.96 -3.85
N ASP A 286 12.92 18.27 -3.80
CA ASP A 286 13.35 19.17 -4.90
C ASP A 286 14.85 19.10 -5.14
N ARG A 287 15.62 18.90 -4.07
CA ARG A 287 17.08 18.73 -4.11
C ARG A 287 17.50 17.65 -3.11
N GLY A 288 18.40 16.78 -3.52
CA GLY A 288 18.94 15.72 -2.67
C GLY A 288 18.56 14.31 -3.11
N ASN A 289 18.74 13.38 -2.20
CA ASN A 289 18.54 11.96 -2.50
C ASN A 289 17.07 11.59 -2.43
N GLY A 290 16.60 10.84 -3.40
CA GLY A 290 15.27 10.23 -3.45
C GLY A 290 15.31 8.74 -3.14
N LEU A 291 14.14 8.14 -3.15
CA LEU A 291 13.93 6.70 -2.97
C LEU A 291 13.08 6.16 -4.13
N ALA A 292 13.59 5.17 -4.83
CA ALA A 292 12.81 4.40 -5.78
C ALA A 292 12.33 3.11 -5.13
N ILE A 293 11.08 2.75 -5.39
CA ILE A 293 10.42 1.51 -5.02
C ILE A 293 10.19 0.76 -6.31
N VAL A 294 10.97 -0.29 -6.54
CA VAL A 294 10.92 -1.11 -7.76
C VAL A 294 10.17 -2.39 -7.43
N ALA A 295 9.05 -2.63 -8.08
CA ALA A 295 8.25 -3.82 -7.88
C ALA A 295 8.89 -5.06 -8.50
N ASP A 296 8.77 -6.22 -7.84
CA ASP A 296 9.19 -7.50 -8.41
C ASP A 296 8.16 -8.03 -9.43
N SER A 297 6.90 -7.74 -9.16
CA SER A 297 5.74 -7.92 -10.03
C SER A 297 4.89 -6.65 -9.94
N LEU A 298 3.79 -6.56 -10.70
CA LEU A 298 2.91 -5.39 -10.61
C LEU A 298 2.35 -5.23 -9.20
N VAL A 299 2.42 -4.01 -8.67
CA VAL A 299 1.88 -3.62 -7.36
C VAL A 299 0.90 -2.46 -7.49
N GLY A 300 0.09 -2.26 -6.45
CA GLY A 300 -0.61 -1.01 -6.24
C GLY A 300 0.19 -0.09 -5.32
N PHE A 301 -0.04 1.21 -5.40
CA PHE A 301 0.50 2.15 -4.43
C PHE A 301 -0.39 3.38 -4.25
N ASN A 302 -0.24 4.04 -3.13
CA ASN A 302 -0.57 5.44 -2.94
C ASN A 302 0.52 6.12 -2.11
N ALA A 303 0.68 7.44 -2.32
CA ALA A 303 1.62 8.27 -1.58
C ALA A 303 0.90 9.60 -1.27
N LEU A 304 0.54 9.79 -0.01
CA LEU A 304 -0.30 10.92 0.42
C LEU A 304 0.36 11.65 1.59
N CYS A 305 0.14 12.96 1.67
CA CYS A 305 0.47 13.74 2.87
C CYS A 305 -0.57 13.54 3.99
N ASN A 306 -1.19 12.38 4.04
CA ASN A 306 -2.20 11.98 5.01
C ASN A 306 -2.01 10.51 5.36
N SER A 307 -2.51 10.09 6.51
CA SER A 307 -2.54 8.68 6.91
C SER A 307 -3.88 8.03 6.57
N VAL A 308 -3.91 6.70 6.53
CA VAL A 308 -5.17 5.94 6.39
C VAL A 308 -6.17 6.34 7.48
N GLU A 309 -5.67 6.64 8.69
CA GLU A 309 -6.48 7.04 9.84
C GLU A 309 -7.19 8.38 9.65
N ASP A 310 -6.64 9.28 8.83
CA ASP A 310 -7.28 10.57 8.52
C ASP A 310 -8.58 10.38 7.71
N PHE A 311 -8.69 9.28 6.97
CA PHE A 311 -9.84 8.95 6.13
C PHE A 311 -10.79 7.92 6.75
N ASP A 312 -10.38 7.26 7.83
CA ASP A 312 -11.11 6.19 8.49
C ASP A 312 -11.75 6.69 9.79
N SER A 313 -12.98 7.19 9.71
CA SER A 313 -13.74 7.52 10.90
C SER A 313 -14.21 6.24 11.59
N GLU A 314 -13.73 5.97 12.81
CA GLU A 314 -14.02 4.74 13.56
C GLU A 314 -15.51 4.50 13.85
N GLU A 315 -16.34 5.54 13.80
CA GLU A 315 -17.78 5.47 14.13
C GLU A 315 -18.72 5.31 12.95
N ALA A 316 -18.28 5.46 11.76
CA ALA A 316 -19.16 5.24 10.63
C ALA A 316 -19.66 3.78 10.53
N SER A 317 -19.21 2.90 11.42
CA SER A 317 -19.71 1.53 11.56
C SER A 317 -21.03 1.42 12.32
N SER A 318 -21.36 2.38 13.16
CA SER A 318 -22.72 2.54 13.67
C SER A 318 -23.41 3.51 12.74
N ARG A 319 -24.49 3.10 12.11
CA ARG A 319 -25.41 4.05 11.48
C ARG A 319 -25.81 5.05 12.57
N SER A 320 -25.04 6.08 12.75
CA SER A 320 -25.29 7.12 13.75
C SER A 320 -26.40 8.07 13.29
N TYR A 321 -27.48 7.49 12.76
CA TYR A 321 -28.75 8.20 12.71
C TYR A 321 -29.24 8.63 14.09
N GLN A 322 -28.72 8.03 15.16
CA GLN A 322 -28.94 8.48 16.54
C GLN A 322 -28.43 9.90 16.79
N TRP A 323 -27.46 10.35 16.02
CA TRP A 323 -26.92 11.70 16.10
C TRP A 323 -27.93 12.80 15.78
N HIS A 324 -28.72 12.59 14.74
CA HIS A 324 -29.74 13.56 14.34
C HIS A 324 -30.93 13.62 15.30
N ASN A 325 -30.99 12.70 16.27
CA ASN A 325 -32.04 12.64 17.27
C ASN A 325 -31.60 13.15 18.65
N LEU A 326 -30.32 13.53 18.81
CA LEU A 326 -29.85 14.13 20.07
C LEU A 326 -30.21 15.61 20.09
N THR A 327 -30.86 16.02 21.15
CA THR A 327 -31.13 17.45 21.43
C THR A 327 -29.82 18.16 21.81
N PRO A 328 -29.73 19.49 21.62
CA PRO A 328 -28.57 20.26 22.10
C PRO A 328 -28.26 20.06 23.60
N GLU A 329 -29.28 19.78 24.41
CA GLU A 329 -29.14 19.51 25.86
C GLU A 329 -28.54 18.12 26.12
N GLU A 330 -28.90 17.11 25.35
CA GLU A 330 -28.28 15.78 25.42
C GLU A 330 -26.84 15.81 24.97
N ILE A 331 -26.49 16.66 23.97
CA ILE A 331 -25.11 16.88 23.53
C ILE A 331 -24.32 17.61 24.63
N ALA A 332 -24.90 18.59 25.29
CA ALA A 332 -24.26 19.38 26.36
C ALA A 332 -24.05 18.61 27.65
N ASN A 333 -24.90 17.63 27.94
CA ASN A 333 -24.83 16.78 29.16
C ASN A 333 -23.93 15.57 29.01
N HIS A 334 -23.44 15.28 27.80
CA HIS A 334 -22.39 14.29 27.61
C HIS A 334 -21.03 14.90 28.02
N ASP A 335 -20.20 14.06 28.67
CA ASP A 335 -18.82 14.37 28.98
C ASP A 335 -18.18 15.09 27.79
N GLU A 336 -17.56 16.25 28.02
CA GLU A 336 -16.91 17.03 26.96
C GLU A 336 -15.93 16.21 26.11
N ASN A 337 -15.34 15.16 26.69
CA ASN A 337 -14.49 14.21 25.97
C ASN A 337 -15.30 13.28 25.05
N ALA A 338 -16.48 12.86 25.47
CA ALA A 338 -17.37 12.07 24.63
C ALA A 338 -17.91 12.93 23.47
N ALA A 339 -18.33 14.18 23.74
CA ALA A 339 -18.77 15.11 22.72
C ALA A 339 -17.64 15.50 21.74
N ARG A 340 -16.41 15.73 22.22
CA ARG A 340 -15.22 15.95 21.38
C ARG A 340 -14.86 14.71 20.57
N ASN A 341 -14.98 13.52 21.13
CA ASN A 341 -14.76 12.27 20.41
C ASN A 341 -15.82 12.03 19.35
N VAL A 342 -17.07 12.36 19.62
CA VAL A 342 -18.17 12.29 18.64
C VAL A 342 -17.94 13.30 17.52
N LEU A 343 -17.57 14.54 17.83
CA LEU A 343 -17.24 15.56 16.81
C LEU A 343 -15.99 15.21 15.98
N ARG A 344 -14.99 14.58 16.58
CA ARG A 344 -13.81 14.09 15.87
C ARG A 344 -14.10 12.95 14.89
N ARG A 345 -15.23 12.29 15.01
CA ARG A 345 -15.65 11.13 14.23
C ARG A 345 -16.49 11.49 13.02
N MET A 346 -16.95 12.74 12.93
CA MET A 346 -17.63 13.29 11.75
C MET A 346 -16.60 14.00 10.88
N HIS A 347 -15.82 13.21 10.15
CA HIS A 347 -14.86 13.77 9.22
C HIS A 347 -15.58 14.25 7.96
N HIS A 348 -15.48 15.55 7.72
CA HIS A 348 -15.79 16.17 6.46
C HIS A 348 -14.49 16.49 5.72
N VAL A 349 -14.60 16.76 4.45
CA VAL A 349 -13.46 17.13 3.61
C VAL A 349 -12.63 18.28 4.19
N ASN A 350 -13.28 19.21 4.88
CA ASN A 350 -12.62 20.38 5.51
C ASN A 350 -11.81 20.02 6.76
N ASP A 351 -11.99 18.83 7.32
CA ASP A 351 -11.25 18.36 8.49
C ASP A 351 -9.93 17.68 8.11
N ILE A 352 -9.75 17.37 6.82
CA ILE A 352 -8.55 16.74 6.32
C ILE A 352 -7.47 17.78 6.07
N THR A 353 -6.40 17.67 6.83
CA THR A 353 -5.23 18.55 6.72
C THR A 353 -3.98 17.73 6.39
N PRO A 354 -3.12 18.22 5.48
CA PRO A 354 -1.84 17.58 5.20
C PRO A 354 -0.98 17.48 6.47
N LYS A 355 -0.26 16.38 6.59
CA LYS A 355 0.72 16.12 7.65
C LYS A 355 2.13 16.48 7.16
N ASP A 356 3.08 16.44 8.07
CA ASP A 356 4.50 16.69 7.84
C ASP A 356 5.28 15.43 7.40
N PHE A 357 4.58 14.51 6.75
CA PHE A 357 5.15 13.30 6.17
C PHE A 357 4.45 12.95 4.86
N VAL A 358 5.05 12.04 4.10
CA VAL A 358 4.39 11.32 3.00
C VAL A 358 4.20 9.87 3.45
N GLU A 359 2.96 9.43 3.66
CA GLU A 359 2.66 8.02 3.89
C GLU A 359 2.57 7.29 2.55
N VAL A 360 3.39 6.27 2.41
CA VAL A 360 3.46 5.43 1.21
C VAL A 360 2.87 4.07 1.55
N CYS A 361 1.86 3.65 0.82
CA CYS A 361 1.38 2.28 0.80
C CYS A 361 1.90 1.60 -0.46
N VAL A 362 2.40 0.38 -0.31
CA VAL A 362 2.78 -0.51 -1.42
C VAL A 362 2.03 -1.81 -1.22
N ASP A 363 1.22 -2.17 -2.19
CA ASP A 363 0.27 -3.26 -2.07
C ASP A 363 0.50 -4.33 -3.13
N MET A 364 0.53 -5.59 -2.71
CA MET A 364 0.35 -6.68 -3.65
C MET A 364 -0.97 -6.49 -4.39
N LYS A 365 -2.01 -6.22 -3.61
CA LYS A 365 -3.36 -5.99 -4.13
C LYS A 365 -4.22 -5.26 -3.09
N GLN A 366 -5.07 -4.38 -3.56
CA GLN A 366 -6.20 -3.84 -2.84
C GLN A 366 -7.48 -4.35 -3.50
N GLN A 367 -8.48 -4.80 -2.73
CA GLN A 367 -9.73 -5.27 -3.32
C GLN A 367 -10.45 -4.14 -4.04
N GLY A 368 -11.30 -4.48 -5.00
CA GLY A 368 -12.12 -3.53 -5.74
C GLY A 368 -12.98 -2.64 -4.86
N VAL A 369 -13.41 -1.52 -5.41
CA VAL A 369 -14.23 -0.53 -4.71
C VAL A 369 -15.74 -0.73 -4.94
N GLY A 370 -16.15 -1.61 -5.86
CA GLY A 370 -17.54 -1.82 -6.24
C GLY A 370 -18.08 -0.60 -7.00
N GLY A 371 -19.34 -0.25 -6.76
CA GLY A 371 -19.86 1.02 -7.25
C GLY A 371 -20.84 0.94 -8.41
N TYR A 372 -21.33 -0.26 -8.79
CA TYR A 372 -22.43 -0.39 -9.76
C TYR A 372 -23.80 0.00 -9.15
N ASN A 373 -23.86 0.28 -7.85
CA ASN A 373 -24.95 1.01 -7.21
C ASN A 373 -24.42 1.81 -5.99
N SER A 374 -25.23 2.71 -5.45
CA SER A 374 -24.89 3.56 -4.29
C SER A 374 -25.37 2.98 -2.96
N TRP A 375 -25.78 1.73 -2.91
CA TRP A 375 -26.46 1.11 -1.76
C TRP A 375 -25.58 0.13 -0.99
N GLY A 376 -24.31 0.03 -1.32
CA GLY A 376 -23.39 -0.89 -0.68
C GLY A 376 -23.09 -2.15 -1.50
N ALA A 377 -23.06 -2.03 -2.83
CA ALA A 377 -22.56 -3.09 -3.68
C ALA A 377 -21.14 -3.47 -3.31
N ARG A 378 -20.89 -4.76 -3.11
CA ARG A 378 -19.55 -5.32 -2.96
C ARG A 378 -18.86 -5.40 -4.32
N PRO A 379 -17.51 -5.39 -4.36
CA PRO A 379 -16.79 -5.76 -5.56
C PRO A 379 -17.19 -7.15 -6.04
N GLU A 380 -17.19 -7.35 -7.35
CA GLU A 380 -17.37 -8.70 -7.91
C GLU A 380 -16.29 -9.65 -7.39
N SER A 381 -16.60 -10.95 -7.36
CA SER A 381 -15.72 -11.98 -6.76
C SER A 381 -14.31 -12.00 -7.35
N ILE A 382 -14.15 -11.68 -8.64
CA ILE A 382 -12.83 -11.58 -9.30
C ILE A 382 -11.97 -10.44 -8.77
N HIS A 383 -12.58 -9.43 -8.16
CA HIS A 383 -11.93 -8.26 -7.58
C HIS A 383 -11.84 -8.32 -6.05
N GLN A 384 -12.19 -9.46 -5.45
CA GLN A 384 -12.00 -9.73 -4.03
C GLN A 384 -10.66 -10.44 -3.78
N ILE A 385 -10.11 -10.25 -2.59
CA ILE A 385 -8.92 -10.95 -2.11
C ILE A 385 -9.39 -11.92 -1.02
N LEU A 386 -9.12 -13.21 -1.17
CA LEU A 386 -9.60 -14.22 -0.23
C LEU A 386 -8.51 -14.56 0.80
N ALA A 387 -8.86 -14.61 2.08
CA ALA A 387 -7.93 -14.93 3.16
C ALA A 387 -7.47 -16.40 3.18
N ASN A 388 -8.16 -17.28 2.48
CA ASN A 388 -7.86 -18.71 2.39
C ASN A 388 -6.83 -19.06 1.30
N ARG A 389 -6.05 -18.09 0.84
CA ARG A 389 -4.98 -18.27 -0.14
C ARG A 389 -3.67 -17.74 0.39
N GLU A 390 -2.59 -18.32 -0.09
CA GLU A 390 -1.24 -17.81 0.14
C GLU A 390 -0.92 -16.72 -0.89
N TYR A 391 -0.26 -15.66 -0.43
CA TYR A 391 0.19 -14.56 -1.30
C TYR A 391 1.64 -14.22 -1.02
N SER A 392 2.48 -14.34 -2.07
CA SER A 392 3.89 -13.95 -2.03
C SER A 392 4.15 -12.83 -3.02
N TRP A 393 4.83 -11.78 -2.58
CA TRP A 393 5.15 -10.62 -3.40
C TRP A 393 6.36 -9.87 -2.86
N GLY A 394 6.86 -8.88 -3.59
CA GLY A 394 7.99 -8.10 -3.11
C GLY A 394 8.25 -6.85 -3.92
N PHE A 395 9.13 -6.04 -3.38
CA PHE A 395 9.64 -4.81 -3.99
C PHE A 395 11.04 -4.51 -3.46
N THR A 396 11.71 -3.57 -4.11
CA THR A 396 13.05 -3.16 -3.71
C THR A 396 13.10 -1.66 -3.47
N LEU A 397 13.58 -1.27 -2.30
CA LEU A 397 13.92 0.11 -1.96
C LEU A 397 15.32 0.43 -2.50
N VAL A 398 15.41 1.40 -3.40
CA VAL A 398 16.67 1.80 -4.04
C VAL A 398 16.91 3.29 -3.79
N PRO A 399 17.90 3.66 -2.97
CA PRO A 399 18.34 5.05 -2.86
C PRO A 399 18.82 5.57 -4.21
N ILE A 400 18.32 6.73 -4.62
CA ILE A 400 18.65 7.37 -5.90
C ILE A 400 19.07 8.82 -5.67
N HIS A 401 20.00 9.33 -6.49
CA HIS A 401 20.38 10.76 -6.49
C HIS A 401 19.53 11.57 -7.46
N SER A 402 18.91 10.89 -8.42
CA SER A 402 18.01 11.48 -9.41
C SER A 402 17.01 10.43 -9.89
N VAL A 403 15.79 10.84 -10.17
CA VAL A 403 14.74 10.00 -10.75
C VAL A 403 15.16 9.38 -12.09
N ASN A 404 16.07 10.03 -12.83
CA ASN A 404 16.60 9.47 -14.08
C ASN A 404 17.36 8.14 -13.90
N GLN A 405 17.82 7.84 -12.68
CA GLN A 405 18.47 6.57 -12.37
C GLN A 405 17.50 5.38 -12.30
N VAL A 406 16.19 5.62 -12.23
CA VAL A 406 15.20 4.54 -12.13
C VAL A 406 15.31 3.57 -13.29
N ASN A 407 15.52 4.06 -14.51
CA ASN A 407 15.70 3.20 -15.69
C ASN A 407 16.93 2.27 -15.60
N GLU A 408 17.92 2.63 -14.81
CA GLU A 408 19.09 1.77 -14.59
C GLU A 408 18.81 0.72 -13.52
N VAL A 409 18.15 1.12 -12.41
CA VAL A 409 17.90 0.21 -11.30
C VAL A 409 16.82 -0.83 -11.61
N THR A 410 15.90 -0.56 -12.53
CA THR A 410 14.88 -1.51 -12.99
C THR A 410 15.42 -2.65 -13.85
N LYS A 411 16.67 -2.56 -14.32
CA LYS A 411 17.33 -3.60 -15.13
C LYS A 411 17.79 -4.82 -14.32
N TYR A 412 17.65 -4.78 -13.00
CA TYR A 412 18.16 -5.82 -12.13
C TYR A 412 17.05 -6.61 -11.41
N ASN A 413 17.36 -7.88 -11.14
CA ASN A 413 16.71 -8.71 -10.14
C ASN A 413 17.56 -8.65 -8.85
N TYR A 414 16.95 -8.28 -7.76
CA TYR A 414 17.58 -8.06 -6.46
C TYR A 414 17.50 -9.27 -5.52
#